data_11e676e72ae648d65c7cfc8072d5d5e0
#
_entry.id   11e676e72ae648d65c7cfc8072d5d5e0
#
_cell.length_a   1.000
_cell.length_b   1.000
_cell.length_c   1.000
_cell.angle_alpha   90.00
_cell.angle_beta   90.00
_cell.angle_gamma   90.00
#
_symmetry.space_group_name_H-M   'P 1'
#
loop_
_entity.id
_entity.type
_entity.pdbx_description
1 polymer ?
#
loop_
_entity_poly.entity_id
_entity_poly.type
_entity_poly.pdbx_seq_one_letter_code
_entity_poly.pdbx_strand_id
1 'polypeptide(L)'
;MCSSDLTLRDQLAGRSRLHQVRTLAFYLPQFHPTPQNNEWWGEGFTEWHNVGGATPLFGGHLQPRRPTTLGYYDLRLPEAVNAQFALARRYGIDGFCYYYYWFEGKRILERPLDDLVAGRTGPFPFCICWANEDWTRAWDGATGEVLAAQNHSPEGDFKFIQDVAHMLRHPDYIRVDGKPMVLVYRADKLATPAATVERWREWCWQEGIGELHLCAVQSFGFHDPRPLGFDAAVEFPPHCPWDRYPEPPYLRQLDNLPGLVD
;
A
#
# COMPACT_ATOMS: atom_id res chain seq x y z
N MET A 1 45.52 -16.22 12.98
CA MET A 1 45.06 -14.83 13.01
C MET A 1 43.83 -14.74 12.13
N CYS A 2 42.68 -14.84 12.75
CA CYS A 2 41.42 -14.81 12.04
C CYS A 2 41.04 -13.37 11.67
N SER A 3 40.82 -13.20 10.39
CA SER A 3 40.41 -11.95 9.77
C SER A 3 38.94 -11.67 10.02
N SER A 4 38.70 -10.53 10.64
CA SER A 4 37.62 -9.57 10.43
C SER A 4 36.20 -10.06 10.48
N ASP A 5 35.61 -9.94 11.64
CA ASP A 5 34.21 -9.62 11.83
C ASP A 5 33.91 -8.22 11.25
N LEU A 6 33.64 -8.15 9.96
CA LEU A 6 32.95 -7.00 9.38
C LEU A 6 31.56 -6.97 10.01
N THR A 7 31.34 -6.01 10.88
CA THR A 7 30.03 -5.85 11.53
C THR A 7 28.95 -5.62 10.46
N LEU A 8 27.73 -6.03 10.75
CA LEU A 8 26.57 -5.77 9.88
C LEU A 8 26.47 -4.28 9.48
N ARG A 9 26.97 -3.38 10.35
CA ARG A 9 27.12 -1.94 10.09
C ARG A 9 28.10 -1.64 8.96
N ASP A 10 29.23 -2.34 8.90
CA ASP A 10 30.25 -2.11 7.86
C ASP A 10 29.78 -2.68 6.51
N GLN A 11 29.04 -3.78 6.55
CA GLN A 11 28.36 -4.33 5.36
C GLN A 11 27.25 -3.40 4.86
N LEU A 12 26.51 -2.73 5.74
CA LEU A 12 25.50 -1.75 5.41
C LEU A 12 26.11 -0.40 5.00
N ALA A 13 27.22 0.02 5.60
CA ALA A 13 27.96 1.22 5.19
C ALA A 13 28.63 1.06 3.81
N GLY A 14 29.06 -0.15 3.47
CA GLY A 14 29.51 -0.49 2.11
C GLY A 14 28.41 -0.40 1.05
N ARG A 15 27.16 -0.61 1.43
CA ARG A 15 25.97 -0.39 0.58
C ARG A 15 25.72 1.08 0.26
N SER A 16 26.18 2.04 1.07
CA SER A 16 25.93 3.48 0.86
C SER A 16 26.51 4.05 -0.44
N ARG A 17 27.39 3.34 -1.11
CA ARG A 17 27.96 3.71 -2.43
C ARG A 17 27.31 3.00 -3.63
N LEU A 18 26.37 2.06 -3.39
CA LEU A 18 25.62 1.35 -4.45
C LEU A 18 24.19 1.85 -4.59
N HIS A 19 23.81 2.91 -3.87
CA HIS A 19 22.41 3.35 -3.79
C HIS A 19 21.95 4.18 -4.98
N GLN A 20 21.67 3.49 -6.06
CA GLN A 20 20.73 4.00 -7.06
C GLN A 20 19.31 3.42 -6.87
N VAL A 21 19.11 2.46 -5.97
CA VAL A 21 17.83 1.78 -5.73
C VAL A 21 17.36 1.98 -4.30
N ARG A 22 16.15 2.49 -4.13
CA ARG A 22 15.44 2.56 -2.83
C ARG A 22 14.42 1.45 -2.72
N THR A 23 14.35 0.79 -1.57
CA THR A 23 13.36 -0.24 -1.28
C THR A 23 12.20 0.35 -0.51
N LEU A 24 11.01 0.34 -1.11
CA LEU A 24 9.78 0.79 -0.48
C LEU A 24 8.86 -0.40 -0.24
N ALA A 25 8.20 -0.43 0.91
CA ALA A 25 7.22 -1.46 1.22
C ALA A 25 5.80 -0.87 1.20
N PHE A 26 4.86 -1.56 0.55
CA PHE A 26 3.45 -1.25 0.72
C PHE A 26 3.05 -1.44 2.19
N TYR A 27 2.28 -0.50 2.71
CA TYR A 27 1.88 -0.47 4.10
C TYR A 27 0.35 -0.38 4.23
N LEU A 28 -0.23 -1.39 4.87
CA LEU A 28 -1.66 -1.47 5.15
C LEU A 28 -1.92 -0.93 6.57
N PRO A 29 -2.55 0.23 6.75
CA PRO A 29 -2.78 0.84 8.06
C PRO A 29 -4.00 0.25 8.80
N GLN A 30 -4.21 -1.07 8.74
CA GLN A 30 -5.47 -1.72 9.14
C GLN A 30 -5.48 -2.24 10.58
N PHE A 31 -4.33 -2.30 11.25
CA PHE A 31 -4.20 -2.96 12.56
C PHE A 31 -4.53 -2.01 13.72
N HIS A 32 -5.71 -1.40 13.67
CA HIS A 32 -6.30 -0.61 14.75
C HIS A 32 -7.84 -0.54 14.57
N PRO A 33 -8.61 -0.42 15.66
CA PRO A 33 -10.05 -0.23 15.58
C PRO A 33 -10.40 1.13 14.96
N THR A 34 -11.44 1.14 14.13
CA THR A 34 -12.04 2.35 13.57
C THR A 34 -13.56 2.31 13.74
N PRO A 35 -14.26 3.47 13.74
CA PRO A 35 -15.71 3.48 13.80
C PRO A 35 -16.36 2.66 12.68
N GLN A 36 -15.80 2.73 11.45
CA GLN A 36 -16.30 1.99 10.30
C GLN A 36 -16.13 0.48 10.48
N ASN A 37 -14.94 0.05 10.92
CA ASN A 37 -14.68 -1.37 11.17
C ASN A 37 -15.56 -1.91 12.32
N ASN A 38 -15.81 -1.10 13.35
CA ASN A 38 -16.72 -1.47 14.44
C ASN A 38 -18.14 -1.67 13.94
N GLU A 39 -18.63 -0.78 13.06
CA GLU A 39 -19.96 -0.89 12.43
C GLU A 39 -20.07 -2.15 11.55
N TRP A 40 -19.04 -2.43 10.76
CA TRP A 40 -19.09 -3.52 9.77
C TRP A 40 -18.80 -4.90 10.34
N TRP A 41 -17.90 -4.99 11.33
CA TRP A 41 -17.33 -6.25 11.81
C TRP A 41 -17.49 -6.48 13.31
N GLY A 42 -18.04 -5.51 14.03
CA GLY A 42 -18.20 -5.56 15.49
C GLY A 42 -17.17 -4.74 16.27
N GLU A 43 -17.53 -4.40 17.50
CA GLU A 43 -16.74 -3.50 18.36
C GLU A 43 -15.31 -3.98 18.59
N GLY A 44 -14.36 -3.08 18.38
CA GLY A 44 -12.94 -3.34 18.57
C GLY A 44 -12.28 -4.16 17.45
N PHE A 45 -12.96 -4.35 16.32
CA PHE A 45 -12.43 -5.15 15.21
C PHE A 45 -11.11 -4.58 14.66
N THR A 46 -10.16 -5.49 14.43
CA THR A 46 -8.93 -5.28 13.65
C THR A 46 -8.63 -6.56 12.88
N GLU A 47 -7.72 -6.51 11.92
CA GLU A 47 -7.27 -7.70 11.18
C GLU A 47 -6.68 -8.82 12.07
N TRP A 48 -6.29 -8.48 13.32
CA TRP A 48 -5.86 -9.49 14.29
C TRP A 48 -6.96 -10.48 14.68
N HIS A 49 -8.24 -10.11 14.57
CA HIS A 49 -9.35 -11.01 14.83
C HIS A 49 -9.32 -12.20 13.87
N ASN A 50 -9.11 -11.94 12.57
CA ASN A 50 -9.04 -12.99 11.55
C ASN A 50 -7.81 -13.88 11.76
N VAL A 51 -6.64 -13.28 12.04
CA VAL A 51 -5.40 -14.03 12.31
C VAL A 51 -5.52 -14.88 13.56
N GLY A 52 -6.06 -14.31 14.64
CA GLY A 52 -6.18 -15.01 15.93
C GLY A 52 -7.27 -16.07 15.96
N GLY A 53 -8.37 -15.84 15.22
CA GLY A 53 -9.52 -16.75 15.13
C GLY A 53 -9.37 -17.87 14.10
N ALA A 54 -8.34 -17.82 13.24
CA ALA A 54 -8.15 -18.82 12.19
C ALA A 54 -7.94 -20.23 12.76
N THR A 55 -8.69 -21.20 12.21
CA THR A 55 -8.63 -22.63 12.58
C THR A 55 -8.40 -23.49 11.35
N PRO A 56 -7.71 -24.64 11.47
CA PRO A 56 -7.56 -25.57 10.35
C PRO A 56 -8.90 -26.11 9.87
N LEU A 57 -9.16 -26.07 8.58
CA LEU A 57 -10.36 -26.64 7.95
C LEU A 57 -10.14 -28.09 7.51
N PHE A 58 -8.90 -28.53 7.35
CA PHE A 58 -8.52 -29.88 6.97
C PHE A 58 -7.13 -30.24 7.52
N GLY A 59 -6.77 -31.52 7.50
CA GLY A 59 -5.45 -31.99 7.95
C GLY A 59 -4.32 -31.38 7.11
N GLY A 60 -3.32 -30.78 7.79
CA GLY A 60 -2.20 -30.10 7.12
C GLY A 60 -2.49 -28.68 6.63
N HIS A 61 -3.67 -28.11 6.88
CA HIS A 61 -3.99 -26.73 6.55
C HIS A 61 -3.04 -25.76 7.25
N LEU A 62 -2.22 -25.06 6.45
CA LEU A 62 -1.28 -24.05 6.97
C LEU A 62 -2.07 -22.87 7.53
N GLN A 63 -1.80 -22.53 8.79
CA GLN A 63 -2.46 -21.42 9.47
C GLN A 63 -1.72 -20.11 9.23
N PRO A 64 -2.41 -18.95 9.38
CA PRO A 64 -1.75 -17.64 9.36
C PRO A 64 -0.60 -17.60 10.37
N ARG A 65 0.49 -16.96 9.98
CA ARG A 65 1.64 -16.75 10.88
C ARG A 65 1.23 -15.82 12.00
N ARG A 66 1.51 -16.22 13.24
CA ARG A 66 1.29 -15.38 14.40
C ARG A 66 2.42 -14.35 14.50
N PRO A 67 2.11 -13.11 14.93
CA PRO A 67 3.15 -12.10 15.15
C PRO A 67 4.11 -12.54 16.25
N THR A 68 5.40 -12.24 16.07
CA THR A 68 6.46 -12.57 17.03
C THR A 68 7.07 -11.32 17.64
N THR A 69 7.98 -10.65 16.93
CA THR A 69 8.78 -9.53 17.46
C THR A 69 7.95 -8.33 17.90
N LEU A 70 6.90 -7.98 17.14
CA LEU A 70 6.05 -6.81 17.43
C LEU A 70 4.76 -7.18 18.16
N GLY A 71 4.44 -8.47 18.32
CA GLY A 71 3.20 -8.92 18.93
C GLY A 71 1.96 -8.48 18.15
N TYR A 72 0.81 -8.56 18.77
CA TYR A 72 -0.47 -8.05 18.25
C TYR A 72 -0.56 -6.54 18.53
N TYR A 73 0.15 -5.76 17.74
CA TYR A 73 0.27 -4.32 17.91
C TYR A 73 -1.01 -3.57 17.54
N ASP A 74 -1.13 -2.35 18.08
CA ASP A 74 -2.19 -1.40 17.75
C ASP A 74 -1.54 -0.14 17.16
N LEU A 75 -1.93 0.21 15.94
CA LEU A 75 -1.36 1.35 15.21
C LEU A 75 -1.79 2.72 15.75
N ARG A 76 -2.65 2.76 16.78
CA ARG A 76 -2.95 3.98 17.52
C ARG A 76 -1.83 4.34 18.51
N LEU A 77 -0.90 3.43 18.75
CA LEU A 77 0.22 3.61 19.67
C LEU A 77 1.47 4.05 18.87
N PRO A 78 1.98 5.27 19.09
CA PRO A 78 3.20 5.74 18.44
C PRO A 78 4.40 4.82 18.65
N GLU A 79 4.50 4.15 19.79
CA GLU A 79 5.55 3.20 20.12
C GLU A 79 5.55 1.99 19.17
N ALA A 80 4.36 1.48 18.85
CA ALA A 80 4.20 0.36 17.91
C ALA A 80 4.63 0.78 16.48
N VAL A 81 4.21 1.95 16.04
CA VAL A 81 4.59 2.50 14.73
C VAL A 81 6.11 2.75 14.66
N ASN A 82 6.69 3.35 15.71
CA ASN A 82 8.14 3.59 15.78
C ASN A 82 8.95 2.29 15.79
N ALA A 83 8.45 1.25 16.46
CA ALA A 83 9.08 -0.07 16.43
C ALA A 83 9.06 -0.67 15.01
N GLN A 84 7.99 -0.48 14.24
CA GLN A 84 7.93 -0.87 12.83
C GLN A 84 8.93 -0.10 11.98
N PHE A 85 9.07 1.22 12.17
CA PHE A 85 10.07 2.03 11.47
C PHE A 85 11.50 1.58 11.78
N ALA A 86 11.78 1.28 13.05
CA ALA A 86 13.09 0.75 13.46
C ALA A 86 13.38 -0.61 12.80
N LEU A 87 12.38 -1.50 12.75
CA LEU A 87 12.49 -2.80 12.11
C LEU A 87 12.71 -2.65 10.60
N ALA A 88 11.93 -1.80 9.93
CA ALA A 88 12.05 -1.51 8.51
C ALA A 88 13.47 -1.03 8.16
N ARG A 89 13.99 -0.01 8.87
CA ARG A 89 15.36 0.48 8.68
C ARG A 89 16.39 -0.62 8.88
N ARG A 90 16.24 -1.46 9.90
CA ARG A 90 17.15 -2.55 10.20
C ARG A 90 17.28 -3.54 9.03
N TYR A 91 16.19 -3.76 8.31
CA TYR A 91 16.13 -4.71 7.20
C TYR A 91 16.21 -4.05 5.82
N GLY A 92 16.59 -2.77 5.74
CA GLY A 92 16.89 -2.07 4.50
C GLY A 92 15.64 -1.62 3.74
N ILE A 93 14.54 -1.38 4.43
CA ILE A 93 13.38 -0.70 3.87
C ILE A 93 13.58 0.81 4.07
N ASP A 94 13.59 1.55 2.96
CA ASP A 94 13.88 2.99 2.92
C ASP A 94 12.65 3.86 3.14
N GLY A 95 11.45 3.31 3.01
CA GLY A 95 10.20 4.04 3.22
C GLY A 95 8.97 3.16 3.05
N PHE A 96 7.82 3.71 3.45
CA PHE A 96 6.53 3.05 3.30
C PHE A 96 5.66 3.74 2.25
N CYS A 97 4.98 2.91 1.43
CA CYS A 97 3.91 3.33 0.54
C CYS A 97 2.59 2.99 1.21
N TYR A 98 1.96 3.99 1.84
CA TYR A 98 0.71 3.79 2.56
C TYR A 98 -0.45 3.60 1.59
N TYR A 99 -1.25 2.54 1.76
CA TYR A 99 -2.57 2.50 1.16
C TYR A 99 -3.41 3.64 1.71
N TYR A 100 -3.93 4.48 0.80
CA TYR A 100 -4.71 5.65 1.11
C TYR A 100 -6.16 5.42 0.69
N TYR A 101 -7.00 5.18 1.69
CA TYR A 101 -8.42 4.90 1.50
C TYR A 101 -9.20 6.20 1.56
N TRP A 102 -9.53 6.72 0.40
CA TRP A 102 -10.24 7.99 0.24
C TRP A 102 -11.43 7.83 -0.71
N PHE A 103 -12.61 8.19 -0.23
CA PHE A 103 -13.91 8.03 -0.88
C PHE A 103 -14.61 9.39 -0.89
N GLU A 104 -14.47 10.17 -1.95
CA GLU A 104 -15.11 11.49 -2.15
C GLU A 104 -14.97 12.46 -0.96
N GLY A 105 -13.81 12.50 -0.33
CA GLY A 105 -13.52 13.35 0.83
C GLY A 105 -13.67 12.63 2.18
N LYS A 106 -14.22 11.42 2.22
CA LYS A 106 -14.23 10.57 3.41
C LYS A 106 -13.00 9.68 3.42
N ARG A 107 -12.24 9.71 4.52
CA ARG A 107 -11.07 8.86 4.72
C ARG A 107 -11.41 7.72 5.68
N ILE A 108 -10.76 6.58 5.47
CA ILE A 108 -10.85 5.39 6.33
C ILE A 108 -9.44 4.95 6.67
N LEU A 109 -9.21 4.49 7.91
CA LEU A 109 -7.91 4.03 8.41
C LEU A 109 -6.81 5.13 8.37
N GLU A 110 -7.19 6.37 8.41
CA GLU A 110 -6.33 7.54 8.21
C GLU A 110 -5.31 7.75 9.35
N ARG A 111 -5.64 7.32 10.57
CA ARG A 111 -4.92 7.71 11.80
C ARG A 111 -3.41 7.43 11.77
N PRO A 112 -2.90 6.26 11.36
CA PRO A 112 -1.45 6.00 11.38
C PRO A 112 -0.65 6.95 10.49
N LEU A 113 -1.21 7.30 9.31
CA LEU A 113 -0.57 8.26 8.40
C LEU A 113 -0.69 9.70 8.93
N ASP A 114 -1.85 10.07 9.46
CA ASP A 114 -2.05 11.40 10.06
C ASP A 114 -1.17 11.61 11.29
N ASP A 115 -0.93 10.58 12.09
CA ASP A 115 -0.01 10.63 13.22
C ASP A 115 1.45 10.82 12.76
N LEU A 116 1.86 10.19 11.65
CA LEU A 116 3.16 10.41 11.04
C LEU A 116 3.29 11.85 10.51
N VAL A 117 2.35 12.30 9.71
CA VAL A 117 2.35 13.65 9.10
C VAL A 117 2.32 14.75 10.17
N ALA A 118 1.61 14.53 11.27
CA ALA A 118 1.55 15.46 12.39
C ALA A 118 2.74 15.39 13.34
N GLY A 119 3.74 14.54 13.08
CA GLY A 119 4.91 14.37 13.93
C GLY A 119 4.63 13.71 15.29
N ARG A 120 3.51 12.98 15.41
CA ARG A 120 3.19 12.22 16.64
C ARG A 120 3.95 10.90 16.73
N THR A 121 4.52 10.45 15.62
CA THR A 121 5.50 9.36 15.55
C THR A 121 6.87 9.90 15.17
N GLY A 122 7.91 9.06 15.23
CA GLY A 122 9.22 9.40 14.64
C GLY A 122 9.15 9.58 13.13
N PRO A 123 10.10 10.32 12.53
CA PRO A 123 10.13 10.52 11.09
C PRO A 123 10.44 9.23 10.35
N PHE A 124 9.72 8.99 9.25
CA PHE A 124 9.99 7.88 8.34
C PHE A 124 9.55 8.27 6.91
N PRO A 125 10.37 8.02 5.88
CA PRO A 125 9.99 8.36 4.51
C PRO A 125 8.71 7.64 4.08
N PHE A 126 7.79 8.37 3.45
CA PHE A 126 6.51 7.81 3.03
C PHE A 126 6.03 8.40 1.69
N CYS A 127 5.20 7.64 1.02
CA CYS A 127 4.34 8.07 -0.07
C CYS A 127 2.97 7.40 0.08
N ILE A 128 2.05 7.72 -0.80
CA ILE A 128 0.70 7.15 -0.78
C ILE A 128 0.40 6.38 -2.06
N CYS A 129 -0.43 5.35 -1.92
CA CYS A 129 -1.10 4.66 -2.99
C CYS A 129 -2.61 4.83 -2.80
N TRP A 130 -3.26 5.59 -3.66
CA TRP A 130 -4.72 5.71 -3.61
C TRP A 130 -5.36 4.38 -3.94
N ALA A 131 -5.97 3.76 -2.93
CA ALA A 131 -6.73 2.51 -3.04
C ALA A 131 -8.14 2.83 -3.57
N ASN A 132 -8.22 3.19 -4.84
CA ASN A 132 -9.40 3.75 -5.48
C ASN A 132 -10.34 2.68 -6.05
N GLU A 133 -10.72 1.73 -5.21
CA GLU A 133 -11.73 0.71 -5.47
C GLU A 133 -12.83 0.74 -4.43
N ASP A 134 -13.99 0.16 -4.75
CA ASP A 134 -15.03 -0.08 -3.76
C ASP A 134 -14.49 -0.95 -2.64
N TRP A 135 -14.84 -0.59 -1.41
CA TRP A 135 -14.63 -1.48 -0.29
C TRP A 135 -15.84 -2.39 -0.14
N THR A 136 -15.61 -3.68 -0.25
CA THR A 136 -16.68 -4.69 -0.23
C THR A 136 -16.49 -5.67 0.93
N ARG A 137 -17.54 -6.41 1.27
CA ARG A 137 -17.50 -7.49 2.27
C ARG A 137 -16.88 -8.79 1.71
N ALA A 138 -15.80 -8.65 0.93
CA ALA A 138 -15.14 -9.78 0.26
C ALA A 138 -14.56 -10.81 1.25
N TRP A 139 -14.16 -10.39 2.44
CA TRP A 139 -13.60 -11.25 3.48
C TRP A 139 -14.58 -12.31 4.01
N ASP A 140 -15.88 -12.06 3.93
CA ASP A 140 -16.94 -12.99 4.29
C ASP A 140 -17.50 -13.74 3.07
N GLY A 141 -16.88 -13.60 1.91
CA GLY A 141 -17.38 -14.15 0.67
C GLY A 141 -18.57 -13.40 0.04
N ALA A 142 -19.04 -12.32 0.67
CA ALA A 142 -20.12 -11.47 0.18
C ALA A 142 -19.59 -10.31 -0.69
N THR A 143 -18.93 -10.64 -1.80
CA THR A 143 -18.27 -9.65 -2.68
C THR A 143 -19.23 -8.63 -3.32
N GLY A 144 -20.53 -8.93 -3.34
CA GLY A 144 -21.57 -8.04 -3.87
C GLY A 144 -22.05 -6.97 -2.88
N GLU A 145 -21.67 -7.05 -1.59
CA GLU A 145 -22.04 -6.04 -0.59
C GLU A 145 -20.97 -4.95 -0.53
N VAL A 146 -21.32 -3.74 -0.99
CA VAL A 146 -20.42 -2.58 -0.97
C VAL A 146 -20.53 -1.87 0.38
N LEU A 147 -19.43 -1.77 1.11
CA LEU A 147 -19.32 -1.09 2.39
C LEU A 147 -18.98 0.40 2.22
N ALA A 148 -18.11 0.72 1.28
CA ALA A 148 -17.82 2.08 0.86
C ALA A 148 -17.63 2.11 -0.66
N ALA A 149 -18.52 2.83 -1.35
CA ALA A 149 -18.45 2.99 -2.80
C ALA A 149 -17.39 4.01 -3.20
N GLN A 150 -16.63 3.71 -4.24
CA GLN A 150 -15.71 4.62 -4.89
C GLN A 150 -16.34 5.15 -6.17
N ASN A 151 -16.86 6.36 -6.10
CA ASN A 151 -17.43 7.03 -7.28
C ASN A 151 -16.35 7.88 -7.95
N HIS A 152 -16.03 7.56 -9.19
CA HIS A 152 -15.08 8.34 -9.98
C HIS A 152 -15.83 9.39 -10.79
N SER A 153 -15.46 10.65 -10.57
CA SER A 153 -15.89 11.79 -11.38
C SER A 153 -14.69 12.74 -11.59
N PRO A 154 -14.70 13.58 -12.64
CA PRO A 154 -13.63 14.55 -12.83
C PRO A 154 -13.44 15.49 -11.62
N GLU A 155 -14.52 15.86 -10.95
CA GLU A 155 -14.50 16.72 -9.76
C GLU A 155 -14.03 15.95 -8.53
N GLY A 156 -14.49 14.71 -8.33
CA GLY A 156 -14.07 13.83 -7.24
C GLY A 156 -12.59 13.50 -7.33
N ASP A 157 -12.14 13.05 -8.49
CA ASP A 157 -10.73 12.76 -8.75
C ASP A 157 -9.84 14.00 -8.56
N PHE A 158 -10.37 15.21 -8.85
CA PHE A 158 -9.65 16.45 -8.57
C PHE A 158 -9.58 16.78 -7.08
N LYS A 159 -10.64 16.53 -6.33
CA LYS A 159 -10.63 16.70 -4.86
C LYS A 159 -9.57 15.84 -4.19
N PHE A 160 -9.32 14.64 -4.70
CA PHE A 160 -8.30 13.76 -4.14
C PHE A 160 -6.94 14.45 -4.06
N ILE A 161 -6.45 15.05 -5.17
CA ILE A 161 -5.12 15.69 -5.18
C ILE A 161 -5.06 16.92 -4.26
N GLN A 162 -6.19 17.63 -4.13
CA GLN A 162 -6.30 18.76 -3.20
C GLN A 162 -6.19 18.31 -1.74
N ASP A 163 -6.88 17.23 -1.39
CA ASP A 163 -6.85 16.66 -0.04
C ASP A 163 -5.45 16.20 0.38
N VAL A 164 -4.70 15.59 -0.53
CA VAL A 164 -3.35 15.08 -0.23
C VAL A 164 -2.24 16.14 -0.35
N ALA A 165 -2.54 17.34 -0.81
CA ALA A 165 -1.56 18.41 -1.07
C ALA A 165 -0.65 18.71 0.11
N HIS A 166 -1.18 18.71 1.34
CA HIS A 166 -0.41 18.93 2.56
C HIS A 166 0.64 17.85 2.79
N MET A 167 0.34 16.59 2.44
CA MET A 167 1.28 15.47 2.52
C MET A 167 2.36 15.58 1.46
N LEU A 168 2.00 15.97 0.22
CA LEU A 168 2.96 16.16 -0.88
C LEU A 168 4.03 17.21 -0.56
N ARG A 169 3.73 18.17 0.34
CA ARG A 169 4.67 19.19 0.82
C ARG A 169 5.51 18.72 2.00
N HIS A 170 5.18 17.57 2.61
CA HIS A 170 5.87 17.10 3.81
C HIS A 170 7.35 16.79 3.51
N PRO A 171 8.30 17.13 4.41
CA PRO A 171 9.73 16.92 4.18
C PRO A 171 10.12 15.45 4.01
N ASP A 172 9.44 14.53 4.70
CA ASP A 172 9.69 13.09 4.60
C ASP A 172 8.89 12.43 3.46
N TYR A 173 8.14 13.21 2.66
CA TYR A 173 7.42 12.65 1.53
C TYR A 173 8.39 12.18 0.44
N ILE A 174 8.24 10.93 0.00
CA ILE A 174 9.14 10.33 -0.99
C ILE A 174 9.03 11.04 -2.33
N ARG A 175 10.19 11.39 -2.89
CA ARG A 175 10.32 12.07 -4.17
C ARG A 175 11.22 11.29 -5.12
N VAL A 176 10.91 11.35 -6.40
CA VAL A 176 11.73 10.89 -7.51
C VAL A 176 12.14 12.12 -8.31
N ASP A 177 13.43 12.39 -8.41
CA ASP A 177 13.99 13.59 -9.06
C ASP A 177 13.33 14.90 -8.60
N GLY A 178 13.11 15.01 -7.27
CA GLY A 178 12.45 16.15 -6.65
C GLY A 178 10.92 16.18 -6.74
N LYS A 179 10.30 15.31 -7.51
CA LYS A 179 8.85 15.21 -7.74
C LYS A 179 8.20 14.31 -6.69
N PRO A 180 7.18 14.75 -5.95
CA PRO A 180 6.47 13.87 -5.00
C PRO A 180 5.81 12.70 -5.74
N MET A 181 6.00 11.49 -5.20
CA MET A 181 5.53 10.26 -5.82
C MET A 181 4.14 9.89 -5.32
N VAL A 182 3.18 9.76 -6.24
CA VAL A 182 1.82 9.30 -5.93
C VAL A 182 1.52 8.06 -6.76
N LEU A 183 1.07 6.99 -6.08
CA LEU A 183 0.61 5.79 -6.75
C LEU A 183 -0.91 5.80 -6.85
N VAL A 184 -1.45 5.27 -7.95
CA VAL A 184 -2.88 5.01 -8.16
C VAL A 184 -3.07 3.52 -8.40
N TYR A 185 -3.88 2.88 -7.55
CA TYR A 185 -4.06 1.43 -7.61
C TYR A 185 -4.86 0.99 -8.83
N ARG A 186 -5.93 1.71 -9.17
CA ARG A 186 -6.77 1.44 -10.34
C ARG A 186 -6.83 2.67 -11.25
N ALA A 187 -5.75 2.91 -11.97
CA ALA A 187 -5.67 4.01 -12.92
C ALA A 187 -6.74 3.92 -14.03
N ASP A 188 -7.13 2.70 -14.37
CA ASP A 188 -8.18 2.37 -15.35
C ASP A 188 -9.60 2.77 -14.90
N LYS A 189 -9.83 2.93 -13.59
CA LYS A 189 -11.14 3.33 -13.04
C LYS A 189 -11.35 4.83 -12.93
N LEU A 190 -10.31 5.65 -13.10
CA LEU A 190 -10.47 7.10 -13.13
C LEU A 190 -11.46 7.50 -14.22
N ALA A 191 -12.32 8.49 -13.98
CA ALA A 191 -13.37 8.88 -14.92
C ALA A 191 -12.80 9.30 -16.28
N THR A 192 -11.70 10.06 -16.27
CA THR A 192 -10.97 10.52 -17.47
C THR A 192 -9.46 10.48 -17.17
N PRO A 193 -8.82 9.31 -17.20
CA PRO A 193 -7.49 9.14 -16.61
C PRO A 193 -6.45 10.15 -17.11
N ALA A 194 -6.27 10.30 -18.41
CA ALA A 194 -5.28 11.23 -18.96
C ALA A 194 -5.59 12.70 -18.61
N ALA A 195 -6.84 13.12 -18.71
CA ALA A 195 -7.24 14.48 -18.34
C ALA A 195 -7.15 14.72 -16.82
N THR A 196 -7.37 13.69 -16.00
CA THR A 196 -7.19 13.76 -14.54
C THR A 196 -5.72 13.96 -14.20
N VAL A 197 -4.82 13.19 -14.81
CA VAL A 197 -3.37 13.31 -14.62
C VAL A 197 -2.88 14.71 -15.02
N GLU A 198 -3.30 15.22 -16.19
CA GLU A 198 -2.93 16.56 -16.64
C GLU A 198 -3.40 17.63 -15.66
N ARG A 199 -4.65 17.57 -15.22
CA ARG A 199 -5.25 18.50 -14.25
C ARG A 199 -4.54 18.47 -12.89
N TRP A 200 -4.13 17.29 -12.41
CA TRP A 200 -3.35 17.17 -11.18
C TRP A 200 -1.98 17.82 -11.29
N ARG A 201 -1.27 17.61 -12.41
CA ARG A 201 0.03 18.22 -12.67
C ARG A 201 -0.06 19.74 -12.73
N GLU A 202 -1.02 20.25 -13.51
CA GLU A 202 -1.24 21.69 -13.67
C GLU A 202 -1.57 22.36 -12.31
N TRP A 203 -2.50 21.78 -11.57
CA TRP A 203 -2.88 22.30 -10.26
C TRP A 203 -1.71 22.26 -9.26
N CYS A 204 -1.00 21.16 -9.16
CA CYS A 204 0.16 21.05 -8.26
C CYS A 204 1.26 22.04 -8.62
N TRP A 205 1.46 22.31 -9.89
CA TRP A 205 2.40 23.33 -10.34
C TRP A 205 1.95 24.74 -9.89
N GLN A 206 0.68 25.09 -10.12
CA GLN A 206 0.10 26.37 -9.71
C GLN A 206 0.15 26.58 -8.19
N GLU A 207 -0.05 25.53 -7.41
CA GLU A 207 0.01 25.54 -5.95
C GLU A 207 1.45 25.49 -5.38
N GLY A 208 2.47 25.53 -6.22
CA GLY A 208 3.87 25.50 -5.79
C GLY A 208 4.34 24.17 -5.20
N ILE A 209 3.58 23.07 -5.41
CA ILE A 209 4.02 21.70 -5.07
C ILE A 209 5.10 21.25 -6.07
N GLY A 210 5.00 21.69 -7.32
CA GLY A 210 5.84 21.32 -8.43
C GLY A 210 5.29 20.13 -9.23
N GLU A 211 6.16 19.56 -10.06
CA GLU A 211 5.85 18.39 -10.87
C GLU A 211 5.57 17.15 -9.99
N LEU A 212 4.64 16.28 -10.42
CA LEU A 212 4.36 15.00 -9.79
C LEU A 212 5.11 13.86 -10.48
N HIS A 213 5.50 12.85 -9.71
CA HIS A 213 5.88 11.54 -10.22
C HIS A 213 4.72 10.55 -9.99
N LEU A 214 3.95 10.28 -11.05
CA LEU A 214 2.75 9.45 -10.98
C LEU A 214 3.05 8.02 -11.41
N CYS A 215 2.70 7.07 -10.54
CA CYS A 215 2.86 5.64 -10.79
C CYS A 215 1.49 4.96 -10.87
N ALA A 216 1.25 4.18 -11.91
CA ALA A 216 0.07 3.33 -11.99
C ALA A 216 0.41 1.90 -11.56
N VAL A 217 -0.43 1.32 -10.69
CA VAL A 217 -0.26 -0.08 -10.30
C VAL A 217 -0.84 -0.98 -11.38
N GLN A 218 -0.06 -1.96 -11.83
CA GLN A 218 -0.46 -2.95 -12.83
C GLN A 218 -1.27 -4.06 -12.15
N SER A 219 -2.57 -3.87 -12.09
CA SER A 219 -3.52 -4.81 -11.50
C SER A 219 -4.65 -5.13 -12.48
N PHE A 220 -5.25 -6.31 -12.36
CA PHE A 220 -6.47 -6.71 -13.08
C PHE A 220 -6.44 -6.48 -14.61
N GLY A 221 -5.33 -6.82 -15.25
CA GLY A 221 -5.18 -6.70 -16.72
C GLY A 221 -4.78 -5.32 -17.23
N PHE A 222 -4.56 -4.35 -16.34
CA PHE A 222 -3.98 -3.05 -16.72
C PHE A 222 -2.46 -3.18 -16.93
N HIS A 223 -1.96 -2.80 -18.11
CA HIS A 223 -0.57 -3.06 -18.49
C HIS A 223 0.26 -1.81 -18.79
N ASP A 224 -0.29 -0.86 -19.55
CA ASP A 224 0.48 0.28 -20.06
C ASP A 224 -0.03 1.61 -19.49
N PRO A 225 0.72 2.24 -18.58
CA PRO A 225 0.34 3.51 -17.97
C PRO A 225 0.62 4.72 -18.88
N ARG A 226 1.45 4.58 -19.89
CA ARG A 226 1.94 5.69 -20.74
C ARG A 226 0.83 6.45 -21.47
N PRO A 227 -0.19 5.78 -22.07
CA PRO A 227 -1.29 6.50 -22.71
C PRO A 227 -2.13 7.33 -21.74
N LEU A 228 -2.05 7.04 -20.45
CA LEU A 228 -2.76 7.77 -19.39
C LEU A 228 -1.92 8.90 -18.78
N GLY A 229 -0.68 9.11 -19.24
CA GLY A 229 0.20 10.17 -18.76
C GLY A 229 0.93 9.88 -17.45
N PHE A 230 0.97 8.63 -16.99
CA PHE A 230 1.77 8.23 -15.83
C PHE A 230 3.25 8.09 -16.20
N ASP A 231 4.13 8.37 -15.23
CA ASP A 231 5.59 8.33 -15.40
C ASP A 231 6.14 6.91 -15.26
N ALA A 232 5.49 6.08 -14.45
CA ALA A 232 5.97 4.73 -14.13
C ALA A 232 4.81 3.75 -13.89
N ALA A 233 5.15 2.47 -13.92
CA ALA A 233 4.28 1.38 -13.54
C ALA A 233 4.87 0.60 -12.37
N VAL A 234 4.00 0.04 -11.54
CA VAL A 234 4.36 -0.86 -10.44
C VAL A 234 3.70 -2.22 -10.71
N GLU A 235 4.49 -3.25 -10.96
CA GLU A 235 3.98 -4.62 -11.00
C GLU A 235 3.45 -5.01 -9.63
N PHE A 236 2.26 -5.61 -9.59
CA PHE A 236 1.59 -5.94 -8.34
C PHE A 236 1.11 -7.39 -8.31
N PRO A 237 2.00 -8.38 -8.11
CA PRO A 237 1.59 -9.76 -7.95
C PRO A 237 0.77 -9.93 -6.65
N PRO A 238 -0.26 -10.80 -6.63
CA PRO A 238 -0.69 -11.72 -7.71
C PRO A 238 -1.67 -11.10 -8.72
N HIS A 239 -2.02 -9.82 -8.62
CA HIS A 239 -3.01 -9.14 -9.46
C HIS A 239 -2.45 -8.65 -10.81
N CYS A 240 -1.16 -8.88 -11.07
CA CYS A 240 -0.57 -8.65 -12.38
C CYS A 240 -0.96 -9.78 -13.36
N PRO A 241 -0.93 -9.51 -14.68
CA PRO A 241 -1.31 -10.50 -15.68
C PRO A 241 -0.39 -11.72 -15.63
N TRP A 242 -0.98 -12.86 -15.39
CA TRP A 242 -0.29 -14.15 -15.34
C TRP A 242 0.24 -14.62 -16.70
N ASP A 243 -0.24 -14.03 -17.81
CA ASP A 243 0.23 -14.31 -19.17
C ASP A 243 1.71 -13.97 -19.41
N ARG A 244 2.31 -13.15 -18.53
CA ARG A 244 3.75 -12.84 -18.55
C ARG A 244 4.62 -13.86 -17.81
N TYR A 245 4.02 -14.73 -17.01
CA TYR A 245 4.74 -15.74 -16.25
C TYR A 245 4.37 -17.12 -16.78
N PRO A 246 5.34 -18.00 -17.10
CA PRO A 246 5.02 -19.38 -17.43
C PRO A 246 4.30 -20.01 -16.23
N GLU A 247 3.20 -20.70 -16.48
CA GLU A 247 2.50 -21.47 -15.45
C GLU A 247 3.48 -22.30 -14.64
N PRO A 248 3.52 -22.12 -13.33
CA PRO A 248 4.38 -22.95 -12.50
C PRO A 248 4.02 -24.43 -12.69
N PRO A 249 5.00 -25.33 -12.84
CA PRO A 249 4.75 -26.74 -13.12
C PRO A 249 3.80 -27.43 -12.12
N TYR A 250 3.73 -26.94 -10.89
CA TYR A 250 2.85 -27.50 -9.86
C TYR A 250 1.36 -27.14 -10.05
N LEU A 251 1.04 -26.02 -10.74
CA LEU A 251 -0.36 -25.70 -11.04
C LEU A 251 -0.95 -26.68 -12.06
N ARG A 252 -0.14 -27.14 -13.02
CA ARG A 252 -0.57 -28.19 -13.98
C ARG A 252 -0.85 -29.52 -13.31
N GLN A 253 -0.31 -29.77 -12.13
CA GLN A 253 -0.60 -30.99 -11.35
C GLN A 253 -1.94 -30.89 -10.61
N LEU A 254 -2.39 -29.67 -10.26
CA LEU A 254 -3.68 -29.45 -9.59
C LEU A 254 -4.87 -29.69 -10.54
N ASP A 255 -4.72 -29.36 -11.83
CA ASP A 255 -5.76 -29.59 -12.84
C ASP A 255 -6.03 -31.10 -13.08
N ASN A 256 -5.13 -31.96 -12.62
CA ASN A 256 -5.25 -33.43 -12.76
C ASN A 256 -5.70 -34.11 -11.46
N LEU A 257 -6.05 -33.38 -10.41
CA LEU A 257 -6.58 -33.95 -9.17
C LEU A 257 -8.12 -34.03 -9.24
N PRO A 258 -8.74 -35.22 -9.32
CA PRO A 258 -10.20 -35.34 -9.33
C PRO A 258 -10.78 -34.76 -8.02
N GLY A 259 -11.68 -33.79 -8.13
CA GLY A 259 -12.44 -33.23 -7.00
C GLY A 259 -11.93 -31.96 -6.37
N LEU A 260 -11.06 -31.20 -7.04
CA LEU A 260 -10.61 -29.87 -6.57
C LEU A 260 -11.26 -28.70 -7.33
N VAL A 261 -12.15 -29.00 -8.26
CA VAL A 261 -12.91 -27.98 -9.03
C VAL A 261 -14.39 -28.33 -8.90
N ASP A 262 -15.03 -27.84 -7.84
CA ASP A 262 -16.47 -27.56 -7.76
C ASP A 262 -16.69 -26.39 -6.81
#